data_a6431081d92731023b090e55a0c69cdb
#
_entry.id   a6431081d92731023b090e55a0c69cdb
#
_cell.length_a   1.000
_cell.length_b   1.000
_cell.length_c   1.000
_cell.angle_alpha   90.00
_cell.angle_beta   90.00
_cell.angle_gamma   90.00
#
_symmetry.space_group_name_H-M   'P 1'
#
loop_
_entity.id
_entity.type
_entity.pdbx_description
1 polymer ?
#
loop_
_entity_poly.entity_id
_entity_poly.type
_entity_poly.pdbx_seq_one_letter_code
_entity_poly.pdbx_strand_id
1 'polypeptide(L)'
;MLETENTERKRGRSPLSLFYQVRQISIAAQAMDEEKARAKKAIEKIIADREKMMDERRESYHETIRQQILTAVRENPMAGTCQIAKIIERDRKSTHRKLDELEKDGRVIRIMIKGLLKWKEAQP
;
A
#
# COMPACT_ATOMS: atom_id res chain seq x y z
N MET A 1 24.61 -57.78 -19.86
CA MET A 1 24.45 -57.41 -19.75
C MET A 1 24.42 -56.99 -19.33
N LEU A 2 24.82 -56.87 -19.21
CA LEU A 2 24.81 -56.37 -18.95
C LEU A 2 24.97 -56.02 -18.17
N GLU A 3 25.28 -56.04 -17.76
CA GLU A 3 25.41 -55.73 -17.19
C GLU A 3 25.98 -55.51 -16.64
N THR A 4 26.43 -55.86 -16.73
CA THR A 4 27.00 -55.61 -16.37
C THR A 4 27.52 -54.92 -16.29
N GLU A 5 27.76 -54.70 -16.65
CA GLU A 5 28.07 -53.94 -16.71
C GLU A 5 27.85 -53.16 -16.27
N ASN A 6 27.67 -53.16 -16.22
CA ASN A 6 27.44 -52.33 -15.86
C ASN A 6 27.54 -51.89 -14.96
N THR A 7 27.58 -52.14 -14.53
CA THR A 7 28.00 -51.90 -13.65
C THR A 7 29.13 -51.55 -13.37
N GLU A 8 29.81 -51.76 -13.67
CA GLU A 8 30.81 -51.25 -13.68
C GLU A 8 30.99 -50.40 -14.35
N ARG A 9 30.33 -50.20 -15.01
CA ARG A 9 30.40 -49.31 -15.64
C ARG A 9 30.11 -48.42 -15.35
N LYS A 10 29.69 -48.41 -15.06
CA LYS A 10 29.74 -47.55 -14.80
C LYS A 10 30.56 -47.31 -14.28
N ARG A 11 30.68 -47.86 -14.40
CA ARG A 11 31.56 -47.90 -14.06
C ARG A 11 32.58 -47.29 -14.15
N GLY A 12 32.79 -46.81 -14.05
CA GLY A 12 34.11 -46.37 -14.26
C GLY A 12 34.40 -44.94 -14.01
N ARG A 13 33.60 -44.28 -13.25
CA ARG A 13 33.87 -42.90 -12.83
C ARG A 13 34.84 -42.90 -11.68
N SER A 14 35.86 -42.03 -11.77
CA SER A 14 36.78 -41.81 -10.68
C SER A 14 36.09 -40.98 -9.56
N PRO A 15 36.54 -41.10 -8.28
CA PRO A 15 36.02 -40.24 -7.23
C PRO A 15 36.18 -38.74 -7.54
N LEU A 16 37.24 -38.33 -8.20
CA LEU A 16 37.46 -36.95 -8.62
C LEU A 16 36.37 -36.45 -9.53
N SER A 17 35.98 -37.29 -10.51
CA SER A 17 34.91 -36.95 -11.42
C SER A 17 33.58 -36.72 -10.68
N LEU A 18 33.30 -37.56 -9.68
CA LEU A 18 32.12 -37.44 -8.90
C LEU A 18 32.14 -36.14 -8.08
N PHE A 19 33.25 -35.81 -7.43
CA PHE A 19 33.41 -34.56 -6.70
C PHE A 19 33.22 -33.36 -7.59
N TYR A 20 33.75 -33.40 -8.81
CA TYR A 20 33.59 -32.33 -9.77
C TYR A 20 32.12 -32.10 -10.11
N GLN A 21 31.37 -33.16 -10.36
CA GLN A 21 29.95 -33.06 -10.68
C GLN A 21 29.14 -32.48 -9.51
N VAL A 22 29.42 -32.93 -8.30
CA VAL A 22 28.74 -32.40 -7.10
C VAL A 22 29.03 -30.90 -6.94
N ARG A 23 30.27 -30.50 -7.18
CA ARG A 23 30.66 -29.09 -7.11
C ARG A 23 29.94 -28.26 -8.15
N GLN A 24 29.77 -28.75 -9.38
CA GLN A 24 29.05 -28.06 -10.44
C GLN A 24 27.58 -27.88 -10.08
N ILE A 25 26.95 -28.88 -9.50
CA ILE A 25 25.56 -28.81 -9.03
C ILE A 25 25.45 -27.75 -7.94
N SER A 26 26.39 -27.71 -6.99
CA SER A 26 26.40 -26.75 -5.91
C SER A 26 26.52 -25.31 -6.41
N ILE A 27 27.42 -25.07 -7.40
CA ILE A 27 27.58 -23.75 -8.01
C ILE A 27 26.30 -23.32 -8.72
N ALA A 28 25.68 -24.24 -9.46
CA ALA A 28 24.44 -23.96 -10.16
C ALA A 28 23.30 -23.63 -9.17
N ALA A 29 23.24 -24.37 -8.05
CA ALA A 29 22.23 -24.10 -7.01
C ALA A 29 22.44 -22.72 -6.41
N GLN A 30 23.69 -22.31 -6.13
CA GLN A 30 23.99 -20.99 -5.61
C GLN A 30 23.57 -19.88 -6.59
N ALA A 31 23.87 -20.08 -7.88
CA ALA A 31 23.48 -19.11 -8.90
C ALA A 31 21.95 -18.96 -8.98
N MET A 32 21.22 -20.07 -8.86
CA MET A 32 19.75 -20.03 -8.84
C MET A 32 19.23 -19.31 -7.61
N ASP A 33 19.86 -19.53 -6.44
CA ASP A 33 19.47 -18.85 -5.21
C ASP A 33 19.71 -17.34 -5.30
N GLU A 34 20.81 -16.94 -5.93
CA GLU A 34 21.11 -15.52 -6.15
C GLU A 34 20.11 -14.88 -7.10
N GLU A 35 19.73 -15.59 -8.17
CA GLU A 35 18.70 -15.14 -9.10
C GLU A 35 17.36 -14.97 -8.38
N LYS A 36 16.97 -15.96 -7.57
CA LYS A 36 15.73 -15.87 -6.80
C LYS A 36 15.75 -14.70 -5.85
N ALA A 37 16.88 -14.46 -5.20
CA ALA A 37 17.02 -13.33 -4.27
C ALA A 37 16.88 -12.00 -5.00
N ARG A 38 17.47 -11.88 -6.19
CA ARG A 38 17.34 -10.66 -7.01
C ARG A 38 15.91 -10.46 -7.48
N ALA A 39 15.27 -11.54 -7.93
CA ALA A 39 13.88 -11.49 -8.38
C ALA A 39 12.96 -11.10 -7.23
N LYS A 40 13.19 -11.65 -6.04
CA LYS A 40 12.43 -11.31 -4.85
C LYS A 40 12.56 -9.83 -4.50
N LYS A 41 13.78 -9.30 -4.52
CA LYS A 41 14.01 -7.87 -4.24
C LYS A 41 13.33 -6.99 -5.27
N ALA A 42 13.38 -7.38 -6.56
CA ALA A 42 12.71 -6.62 -7.60
C ALA A 42 11.20 -6.60 -7.41
N ILE A 43 10.60 -7.73 -7.05
CA ILE A 43 9.16 -7.83 -6.77
C ILE A 43 8.81 -7.00 -5.54
N GLU A 44 9.61 -7.07 -4.48
CA GLU A 44 9.38 -6.30 -3.27
C GLU A 44 9.42 -4.80 -3.56
N LYS A 45 10.35 -4.36 -4.41
CA LYS A 45 10.44 -2.96 -4.82
C LYS A 45 9.20 -2.53 -5.61
N ILE A 46 8.74 -3.36 -6.55
CA ILE A 46 7.54 -3.08 -7.34
C ILE A 46 6.33 -2.96 -6.42
N ILE A 47 6.19 -3.86 -5.45
CA ILE A 47 5.09 -3.81 -4.48
C ILE A 47 5.16 -2.53 -3.65
N ALA A 48 6.35 -2.19 -3.15
CA ALA A 48 6.54 -0.99 -2.33
C ALA A 48 6.22 0.28 -3.13
N ASP A 49 6.67 0.36 -4.39
CA ASP A 49 6.39 1.50 -5.26
C ASP A 49 4.90 1.62 -5.54
N ARG A 50 4.24 0.47 -5.77
CA ARG A 50 2.79 0.44 -6.02
C ARG A 50 2.01 0.88 -4.79
N GLU A 51 2.39 0.42 -3.60
CA GLU A 51 1.76 0.81 -2.35
C GLU A 51 1.92 2.31 -2.10
N LYS A 52 3.11 2.84 -2.37
CA LYS A 52 3.37 4.27 -2.24
C LYS A 52 2.49 5.08 -3.17
N MET A 53 2.35 4.65 -4.44
CA MET A 53 1.48 5.33 -5.39
C MET A 53 0.01 5.29 -4.94
N MET A 54 -0.44 4.15 -4.41
CA MET A 54 -1.81 4.02 -3.92
C MET A 54 -2.04 4.90 -2.70
N ASP A 55 -1.07 5.00 -1.80
CA ASP A 55 -1.16 5.88 -0.64
C ASP A 55 -1.20 7.35 -1.05
N GLU A 56 -0.41 7.75 -2.04
CA GLU A 56 -0.41 9.12 -2.57
C GLU A 56 -1.75 9.44 -3.23
N ARG A 57 -2.32 8.50 -4.00
CA ARG A 57 -3.64 8.68 -4.62
C ARG A 57 -4.73 8.79 -3.56
N ARG A 58 -4.65 7.96 -2.52
CA ARG A 58 -5.61 7.97 -1.42
C ARG A 58 -5.56 9.31 -0.69
N GLU A 59 -4.36 9.81 -0.39
CA GLU A 59 -4.19 11.08 0.29
C GLU A 59 -4.69 12.25 -0.57
N SER A 60 -4.40 12.22 -1.86
CA SER A 60 -4.90 13.23 -2.81
C SER A 60 -6.43 13.22 -2.86
N TYR A 61 -7.04 12.05 -2.87
CA TYR A 61 -8.49 11.90 -2.84
C TYR A 61 -9.08 12.47 -1.55
N HIS A 62 -8.49 12.16 -0.41
CA HIS A 62 -8.96 12.68 0.88
C HIS A 62 -8.79 14.20 0.95
N GLU A 63 -7.71 14.73 0.43
CA GLU A 63 -7.51 16.18 0.41
C GLU A 63 -8.54 16.87 -0.48
N THR A 64 -8.89 16.27 -1.62
CA THR A 64 -9.95 16.80 -2.48
C THR A 64 -11.27 16.87 -1.72
N ILE A 65 -11.61 15.83 -0.95
CA ILE A 65 -12.83 15.82 -0.14
C ILE A 65 -12.78 16.92 0.93
N ARG A 66 -11.64 17.08 1.60
CA ARG A 66 -11.47 18.13 2.61
C ARG A 66 -11.69 19.51 2.01
N GLN A 67 -11.16 19.76 0.80
CA GLN A 67 -11.36 21.03 0.11
C GLN A 67 -12.82 21.26 -0.26
N GLN A 68 -13.52 20.20 -0.70
CA GLN A 68 -14.95 20.31 -0.98
C GLN A 68 -15.73 20.66 0.29
N ILE A 69 -15.40 20.07 1.42
CA ILE A 69 -16.05 20.35 2.70
C ILE A 69 -15.75 21.79 3.11
N LEU A 70 -14.50 22.23 3.02
CA LEU A 70 -14.12 23.60 3.37
C LEU A 70 -14.88 24.62 2.54
N THR A 71 -15.01 24.36 1.24
CA THR A 71 -15.77 25.23 0.33
C THR A 71 -17.24 25.26 0.76
N ALA A 72 -17.82 24.10 1.06
CA ALA A 72 -19.22 24.02 1.49
C ALA A 72 -19.44 24.78 2.80
N VAL A 73 -18.53 24.63 3.76
CA VAL A 73 -18.63 25.35 5.05
C VAL A 73 -18.46 26.85 4.85
N ARG A 74 -17.54 27.23 3.96
CA ARG A 74 -17.30 28.66 3.66
C ARG A 74 -18.51 29.32 3.04
N GLU A 75 -19.14 28.64 2.08
CA GLU A 75 -20.29 29.15 1.37
C GLU A 75 -21.59 29.05 2.18
N ASN A 76 -21.63 28.16 3.17
CA ASN A 76 -22.80 27.92 4.00
C ASN A 76 -22.41 27.96 5.47
N PRO A 77 -22.07 29.15 6.02
CA PRO A 77 -21.68 29.23 7.42
C PRO A 77 -22.79 28.71 8.33
N MET A 78 -22.43 28.07 9.42
CA MET A 78 -23.37 27.52 10.38
C MET A 78 -24.23 26.37 9.86
N ALA A 79 -23.76 25.69 8.79
CA ALA A 79 -24.43 24.51 8.28
C ALA A 79 -24.16 23.31 9.19
N GLY A 80 -25.15 22.44 9.32
CA GLY A 80 -25.00 21.17 10.05
C GLY A 80 -24.34 20.12 9.20
N THR A 81 -23.91 19.02 9.85
CA THR A 81 -23.24 17.91 9.14
C THR A 81 -24.10 17.35 8.01
N CYS A 82 -25.39 17.16 8.25
CA CYS A 82 -26.30 16.63 7.23
C CYS A 82 -26.40 17.56 6.02
N GLN A 83 -26.44 18.86 6.25
CA GLN A 83 -26.55 19.85 5.20
C GLN A 83 -25.29 19.88 4.36
N ILE A 84 -24.12 19.84 4.99
CA ILE A 84 -22.84 19.78 4.31
C ILE A 84 -22.74 18.49 3.49
N ALA A 85 -23.14 17.35 4.08
CA ALA A 85 -23.13 16.07 3.39
C ALA A 85 -23.97 16.09 2.11
N LYS A 86 -25.12 16.74 2.15
CA LYS A 86 -25.98 16.89 0.98
C LYS A 86 -25.32 17.76 -0.10
N ILE A 87 -24.66 18.84 0.30
CA ILE A 87 -24.00 19.74 -0.62
C ILE A 87 -22.89 19.04 -1.39
N ILE A 88 -22.08 18.23 -0.71
CA ILE A 88 -20.98 17.51 -1.34
C ILE A 88 -21.39 16.14 -1.86
N GLU A 89 -22.66 15.76 -1.70
CA GLU A 89 -23.23 14.49 -2.17
C GLU A 89 -22.49 13.28 -1.58
N ARG A 90 -22.28 13.31 -0.28
CA ARG A 90 -21.65 12.21 0.45
C ARG A 90 -22.49 11.81 1.66
N ASP A 91 -22.19 10.63 2.21
CA ASP A 91 -22.90 10.17 3.38
C ASP A 91 -22.50 10.98 4.61
N ARG A 92 -23.41 11.05 5.58
CA ARG A 92 -23.25 11.84 6.79
C ARG A 92 -22.05 11.39 7.62
N LYS A 93 -21.85 10.08 7.76
CA LYS A 93 -20.78 9.55 8.61
C LYS A 93 -19.40 9.91 8.07
N SER A 94 -19.20 9.75 6.77
CA SER A 94 -17.92 10.11 6.14
C SER A 94 -17.67 11.60 6.24
N THR A 95 -18.70 12.41 6.00
CA THR A 95 -18.62 13.87 6.09
C THR A 95 -18.28 14.29 7.51
N HIS A 96 -18.95 13.73 8.51
CA HIS A 96 -18.69 14.04 9.90
C HIS A 96 -17.25 13.70 10.30
N ARG A 97 -16.76 12.55 9.83
CA ARG A 97 -15.39 12.12 10.10
C ARG A 97 -14.38 13.10 9.52
N LYS A 98 -14.62 13.58 8.31
CA LYS A 98 -13.76 14.57 7.67
C LYS A 98 -13.84 15.93 8.39
N LEU A 99 -15.01 16.32 8.84
CA LEU A 99 -15.17 17.55 9.62
C LEU A 99 -14.41 17.46 10.94
N ASP A 100 -14.43 16.30 11.60
CA ASP A 100 -13.63 16.09 12.82
C ASP A 100 -12.14 16.23 12.54
N GLU A 101 -11.66 15.69 11.41
CA GLU A 101 -10.25 15.82 11.00
C GLU A 101 -9.90 17.30 10.77
N LEU A 102 -10.77 18.03 10.09
CA LEU A 102 -10.56 19.45 9.82
C LEU A 102 -10.58 20.29 11.10
N GLU A 103 -11.41 19.90 12.05
CA GLU A 103 -11.44 20.56 13.36
C GLU A 103 -10.12 20.36 14.10
N LYS A 104 -9.58 19.14 14.08
CA LYS A 104 -8.29 18.84 14.71
C LYS A 104 -7.16 19.61 14.03
N ASP A 105 -7.26 19.81 12.73
CA ASP A 105 -6.29 20.60 11.98
C ASP A 105 -6.47 22.12 12.16
N GLY A 106 -7.54 22.54 12.85
CA GLY A 106 -7.82 23.95 13.07
C GLY A 106 -8.41 24.68 11.88
N ARG A 107 -8.94 23.96 10.90
CA ARG A 107 -9.52 24.56 9.68
C ARG A 107 -11.00 24.89 9.81
N VAL A 108 -11.72 24.16 10.68
CA VAL A 108 -13.13 24.43 10.96
C VAL A 108 -13.36 24.46 12.45
N ILE A 109 -14.45 25.14 12.84
CA ILE A 109 -14.85 25.27 14.24
C ILE A 109 -16.20 24.60 14.41
N ARG A 110 -16.31 23.82 15.49
CA ARG A 110 -17.56 23.19 15.89
C ARG A 110 -18.32 24.16 16.81
N ILE A 111 -19.56 24.43 16.47
CA ILE A 111 -20.39 25.33 17.25
C ILE A 111 -21.68 24.62 17.62
N MET A 112 -22.05 24.64 18.91
CA MET A 112 -23.31 24.07 19.39
C MET A 112 -24.32 25.21 19.67
N ILE A 113 -25.44 25.16 18.96
CA ILE A 113 -26.52 26.14 19.14
C ILE A 113 -27.79 25.37 19.42
N LYS A 114 -28.37 25.58 20.60
CA LYS A 114 -29.63 24.94 21.03
C LYS A 114 -29.58 23.41 20.85
N GLY A 115 -28.42 22.80 21.19
CA GLY A 115 -28.24 21.39 21.08
C GLY A 115 -27.95 20.89 19.65
N LEU A 116 -27.90 21.78 18.67
CA LEU A 116 -27.61 21.43 17.27
C LEU A 116 -26.17 21.75 16.96
N LEU A 117 -25.52 20.78 16.30
CA LEU A 117 -24.12 20.92 15.88
C LEU A 117 -24.04 21.69 14.58
N LYS A 118 -23.27 22.77 14.57
CA LYS A 118 -23.05 23.61 13.40
C LYS A 118 -21.56 23.74 13.14
N TRP A 119 -21.22 23.99 11.89
CA TRP A 119 -19.82 24.12 11.47
C TRP A 119 -19.57 25.48 10.85
N LYS A 120 -18.40 26.01 11.10
CA LYS A 120 -17.96 27.29 10.57
C LYS A 120 -16.49 27.21 10.22
N GLU A 121 -16.08 27.90 9.14
CA GLU A 121 -14.66 27.97 8.77
C GLU A 121 -13.90 28.73 9.86
N ALA A 122 -12.73 28.19 10.24
CA ALA A 122 -11.87 28.86 11.19
C ALA A 122 -11.21 30.06 10.52
N GLN A 123 -11.26 31.20 11.16
CA GLN A 123 -10.58 32.38 10.66
C GLN A 123 -9.09 32.27 10.97
N PRO A 124 -8.19 32.56 10.00
CA PRO A 124 -6.76 32.57 10.28
C PRO A 124 -6.37 33.73 11.21
#